data_bcd25517d88e40cdd848f09d5973b251
#
_entry.id   bcd25517d88e40cdd848f09d5973b251
#
_cell.length_a   1.000
_cell.length_b   1.000
_cell.length_c   1.000
_cell.angle_alpha   90.00
_cell.angle_beta   90.00
_cell.angle_gamma   90.00
#
_symmetry.space_group_name_H-M   'P 1'
#
loop_
_entity.id
_entity.type
_entity.pdbx_description
1 polymer ?
#
loop_
_entity_poly.entity_id
_entity_poly.type
_entity_poly.pdbx_seq_one_letter_code
_entity_poly.pdbx_strand_id
1 'polypeptide(L)'
;RGISTIDKGPLFLKSLGKIAAGGPIEAITDQQRIELEYLFTNKKSYALKVKGESMIDAGINDGDWVIIEESKKFYKSKVHVILIDNQDVTLKYIEKASPGEIKLIPANKTYKETIYPVERISIQGYVVGQVRIY
;
A
#
# COMPACT_ATOMS: atom_id res chain seq x y z
N ARG A 1 -14.68 -11.26 22.06
CA ARG A 1 -14.37 -11.66 21.81
C ARG A 1 -13.36 -11.92 21.90
N GLY A 2 -13.06 -12.05 22.08
CA GLY A 2 -11.99 -12.31 22.31
C GLY A 2 -11.21 -13.23 21.94
N ILE A 3 -10.77 -13.58 21.68
CA ILE A 3 -10.17 -14.43 21.22
C ILE A 3 -8.89 -14.35 21.09
N SER A 4 -8.50 -13.59 20.97
CA SER A 4 -7.33 -13.34 20.63
C SER A 4 -6.25 -13.60 21.47
N THR A 5 -6.44 -13.82 22.57
CA THR A 5 -5.39 -14.03 23.48
C THR A 5 -4.77 -15.37 23.36
N ILE A 6 -5.30 -16.18 22.53
CA ILE A 6 -4.85 -17.50 22.45
C ILE A 6 -3.51 -17.65 21.85
N ASP A 7 -3.30 -17.09 20.75
CA ASP A 7 -2.07 -17.29 20.04
C ASP A 7 -1.19 -16.07 20.12
N LYS A 8 -0.08 -16.20 20.78
CA LYS A 8 0.88 -15.12 20.91
C LYS A 8 2.11 -15.34 20.02
N GLY A 9 2.09 -16.40 19.25
CA GLY A 9 3.21 -16.66 18.36
C GLY A 9 3.22 -15.75 17.16
N PRO A 10 4.31 -15.71 16.43
CA PRO A 10 4.40 -14.92 15.22
C PRO A 10 3.45 -15.43 14.16
N LEU A 11 2.88 -14.52 13.41
CA LEU A 11 2.01 -14.85 12.32
C LEU A 11 2.86 -15.21 11.10
N PHE A 12 2.65 -16.37 10.52
CA PHE A 12 3.42 -16.77 9.36
C PHE A 12 2.58 -17.64 8.42
N LEU A 13 3.03 -17.70 7.18
CA LEU A 13 2.51 -18.62 6.20
C LEU A 13 3.65 -19.49 5.70
N LYS A 14 3.35 -20.76 5.43
CA LYS A 14 4.33 -21.66 4.90
C LYS A 14 4.36 -21.54 3.39
N SER A 15 5.54 -21.29 2.81
CA SER A 15 5.69 -21.28 1.37
C SER A 15 6.01 -22.68 0.91
N LEU A 16 5.33 -23.16 -0.11
CA LEU A 16 5.57 -24.48 -0.68
C LEU A 16 6.26 -24.43 -2.02
N GLY A 17 6.78 -23.27 -2.40
CA GLY A 17 7.50 -23.13 -3.66
C GLY A 17 6.92 -22.05 -4.54
N LYS A 18 7.13 -22.21 -5.82
CA LYS A 18 6.74 -21.22 -6.81
C LYS A 18 5.73 -21.79 -7.78
N ILE A 19 4.96 -20.92 -8.37
CA ILE A 19 3.98 -21.28 -9.38
C ILE A 19 4.09 -20.30 -10.54
N ALA A 20 3.94 -20.78 -11.74
CA ALA A 20 3.98 -19.92 -12.92
C ALA A 20 2.61 -19.35 -13.21
N ALA A 21 2.57 -18.07 -13.53
CA ALA A 21 1.34 -17.41 -13.95
C ALA A 21 1.20 -17.41 -15.46
N GLY A 22 2.28 -17.69 -16.18
CA GLY A 22 2.25 -17.83 -17.62
C GLY A 22 2.26 -19.30 -18.00
N GLY A 23 3.23 -19.73 -18.79
CA GLY A 23 3.40 -21.15 -19.10
C GLY A 23 3.81 -21.93 -17.86
N PRO A 24 3.54 -23.23 -17.84
CA PRO A 24 3.89 -24.04 -16.68
C PRO A 24 5.40 -24.15 -16.50
N ILE A 25 5.83 -24.25 -15.27
CA ILE A 25 7.22 -24.50 -14.95
C ILE A 25 7.31 -25.74 -14.10
N GLU A 26 8.51 -26.28 -13.99
CA GLU A 26 8.74 -27.41 -13.11
C GLU A 26 8.49 -27.00 -11.68
N ALA A 27 7.78 -27.84 -10.94
CA ALA A 27 7.48 -27.56 -9.56
C ALA A 27 8.77 -27.60 -8.73
N ILE A 28 9.04 -26.51 -8.04
CA ILE A 28 10.17 -26.43 -7.15
C ILE A 28 9.65 -26.44 -5.73
N THR A 29 9.99 -27.47 -5.00
CA THR A 29 9.55 -27.59 -3.62
C THR A 29 10.61 -26.98 -2.74
N ASP A 30 10.41 -25.76 -2.35
CA ASP A 30 11.33 -25.06 -1.48
C ASP A 30 10.50 -24.51 -0.33
N GLN A 31 10.39 -25.28 0.73
CA GLN A 31 9.55 -24.90 1.86
C GLN A 31 10.21 -23.82 2.68
N GLN A 32 9.58 -22.68 2.71
CA GLN A 32 10.02 -21.54 3.52
C GLN A 32 8.87 -21.04 4.37
N ARG A 33 9.18 -20.31 5.38
CA ARG A 33 8.19 -19.61 6.17
C ARG A 33 8.16 -18.16 5.71
N ILE A 34 6.96 -17.65 5.50
CA ILE A 34 6.77 -16.23 5.27
C ILE A 34 6.28 -15.65 6.58
N GLU A 35 7.14 -14.94 7.26
CA GLU A 35 6.80 -14.38 8.55
C GLU A 35 6.21 -12.99 8.31
N LEU A 36 4.88 -12.92 8.37
CA LEU A 36 4.18 -11.68 8.06
C LEU A 36 4.55 -10.57 9.02
N GLU A 37 4.76 -10.90 10.27
CA GLU A 37 5.22 -9.89 11.22
C GLU A 37 6.54 -9.29 10.79
N TYR A 38 7.46 -10.12 10.32
CA TYR A 38 8.76 -9.62 9.92
C TYR A 38 8.68 -8.70 8.70
N LEU A 39 7.76 -8.99 7.79
CA LEU A 39 7.60 -8.19 6.59
C LEU A 39 6.96 -6.82 6.87
N PHE A 40 6.07 -6.76 7.87
CA PHE A 40 5.28 -5.56 8.10
C PHE A 40 5.37 -5.04 9.55
N THR A 41 6.35 -5.46 10.31
CA THR A 41 6.42 -5.09 11.71
C THR A 41 7.17 -3.84 12.02
N ASN A 42 7.20 -2.93 11.12
CA ASN A 42 7.56 -1.60 11.55
C ASN A 42 6.49 -1.17 12.54
N LYS A 43 6.90 -0.66 13.69
CA LYS A 43 5.96 -0.25 14.74
C LYS A 43 4.97 0.80 14.26
N LYS A 44 5.29 1.46 13.16
CA LYS A 44 4.46 2.52 12.62
C LYS A 44 3.73 2.09 11.37
N SER A 45 3.53 0.79 11.19
CA SER A 45 2.75 0.28 10.07
C SER A 45 1.28 0.17 10.46
N TYR A 46 0.42 0.41 9.49
CA TYR A 46 -1.01 0.24 9.67
C TYR A 46 -1.65 -0.12 8.34
N ALA A 47 -2.91 -0.52 8.37
CA ALA A 47 -3.62 -0.93 7.17
C ALA A 47 -4.79 0.00 6.90
N LEU A 48 -5.04 0.25 5.62
CA LEU A 48 -6.21 1.00 5.19
C LEU A 48 -6.92 0.20 4.11
N LYS A 49 -8.25 0.24 4.13
CA LYS A 49 -9.05 -0.38 3.08
C LYS A 49 -9.29 0.63 1.97
N VAL A 50 -9.04 0.21 0.75
CA VAL A 50 -9.15 1.08 -0.42
C VAL A 50 -10.59 1.17 -0.89
N LYS A 51 -11.03 2.37 -1.16
CA LYS A 51 -12.32 2.62 -1.76
C LYS A 51 -12.10 3.40 -3.04
N GLY A 52 -12.66 2.92 -4.14
CA GLY A 52 -12.52 3.57 -5.42
C GLY A 52 -11.44 2.98 -6.28
N GLU A 53 -11.27 3.52 -7.47
CA GLU A 53 -10.46 2.92 -8.52
C GLU A 53 -9.36 3.81 -9.05
N SER A 54 -8.98 4.84 -8.31
CA SER A 54 -8.01 5.80 -8.83
C SER A 54 -6.59 5.23 -8.98
N MET A 55 -6.34 4.03 -8.45
CA MET A 55 -5.01 3.42 -8.49
C MET A 55 -5.01 2.03 -9.12
N ILE A 56 -5.97 1.71 -9.97
CA ILE A 56 -6.08 0.38 -10.57
C ILE A 56 -4.89 0.04 -11.47
N ASP A 57 -4.30 1.02 -12.15
CA ASP A 57 -3.14 0.74 -13.01
C ASP A 57 -1.88 0.47 -12.19
N ALA A 58 -1.92 0.71 -10.90
CA ALA A 58 -0.85 0.33 -9.98
C ALA A 58 -1.15 -1.01 -9.30
N GLY A 59 -2.23 -1.69 -9.71
CA GLY A 59 -2.61 -2.96 -9.13
C GLY A 59 -3.39 -2.85 -7.83
N ILE A 60 -3.85 -1.66 -7.47
CA ILE A 60 -4.59 -1.44 -6.24
C ILE A 60 -6.05 -1.22 -6.59
N ASN A 61 -6.89 -2.15 -6.18
CA ASN A 61 -8.31 -2.15 -6.52
C ASN A 61 -9.19 -1.78 -5.33
N ASP A 62 -10.40 -1.37 -5.64
CA ASP A 62 -11.42 -1.15 -4.61
C ASP A 62 -11.55 -2.41 -3.76
N GLY A 63 -11.57 -2.24 -2.46
CA GLY A 63 -11.70 -3.35 -1.52
C GLY A 63 -10.37 -3.94 -1.05
N ASP A 64 -9.27 -3.59 -1.69
CA ASP A 64 -7.96 -4.06 -1.24
C ASP A 64 -7.60 -3.44 0.10
N TRP A 65 -6.80 -4.17 0.87
CA TRP A 65 -6.16 -3.59 2.05
C TRP A 65 -4.74 -3.22 1.67
N VAL A 66 -4.34 -2.00 1.98
CA VAL A 66 -2.96 -1.55 1.75
C VAL A 66 -2.26 -1.43 3.10
N ILE A 67 -1.02 -1.88 3.14
CA ILE A 67 -0.18 -1.79 4.32
C ILE A 67 0.67 -0.55 4.17
N ILE A 68 0.60 0.32 5.15
CA ILE A 68 1.24 1.63 5.08
C ILE A 68 2.34 1.71 6.12
N GLU A 69 3.48 2.22 5.71
CA GLU A 69 4.51 2.61 6.65
C GLU A 69 4.37 4.09 6.90
N GLU A 70 4.18 4.48 8.15
CA GLU A 70 4.02 5.88 8.51
C GLU A 70 5.29 6.66 8.19
N SER A 71 5.14 7.78 7.52
CA SER A 71 6.25 8.64 7.15
C SER A 71 5.72 9.99 6.73
N LYS A 72 6.46 11.03 7.02
CA LYS A 72 6.13 12.38 6.53
C LYS A 72 6.95 12.73 5.28
N LYS A 73 7.81 11.82 4.85
CA LYS A 73 8.71 12.10 3.73
C LYS A 73 8.09 11.68 2.42
N PHE A 74 8.53 12.38 1.37
CA PHE A 74 8.19 12.05 0.00
C PHE A 74 9.22 11.07 -0.56
N TYR A 75 8.75 10.00 -1.17
CA TYR A 75 9.59 9.03 -1.84
C TYR A 75 9.13 8.88 -3.28
N LYS A 76 10.02 9.18 -4.23
CA LYS A 76 9.68 9.07 -5.64
C LYS A 76 9.25 7.66 -5.99
N SER A 77 8.26 7.54 -6.83
CA SER A 77 7.73 6.27 -7.36
C SER A 77 7.00 5.40 -6.33
N LYS A 78 6.73 5.92 -5.15
CA LYS A 78 5.91 5.21 -4.17
C LYS A 78 4.50 5.79 -4.13
N VAL A 79 3.54 4.92 -3.88
CA VAL A 79 2.16 5.35 -3.65
C VAL A 79 2.07 5.85 -2.21
N HIS A 80 1.58 7.05 -2.03
CA HIS A 80 1.51 7.69 -0.72
C HIS A 80 0.09 7.81 -0.22
N VAL A 81 -0.05 7.80 1.10
CA VAL A 81 -1.29 8.18 1.77
C VAL A 81 -1.17 9.66 2.05
N ILE A 82 -2.12 10.42 1.57
CA ILE A 82 -2.08 11.87 1.61
C ILE A 82 -3.36 12.39 2.25
N LEU A 83 -3.18 13.27 3.24
CA LEU A 83 -4.28 13.96 3.89
C LEU A 83 -4.38 15.35 3.28
N ILE A 84 -5.56 15.71 2.80
CA ILE A 84 -5.82 17.00 2.17
C ILE A 84 -6.72 17.80 3.08
N ASP A 85 -6.31 19.01 3.42
CA ASP A 85 -7.07 19.93 4.26
C ASP A 85 -7.46 19.31 5.61
N ASN A 86 -6.62 18.41 6.13
CA ASN A 86 -6.89 17.70 7.37
C ASN A 86 -8.23 16.96 7.39
N GLN A 87 -8.75 16.64 6.22
CA GLN A 87 -10.09 16.10 6.10
C GLN A 87 -10.18 14.87 5.19
N ASP A 88 -9.63 14.96 4.00
CA ASP A 88 -9.78 13.91 2.99
C ASP A 88 -8.49 13.11 2.84
N VAL A 89 -8.60 11.80 2.80
CA VAL A 89 -7.46 10.90 2.65
C VAL A 89 -7.51 10.24 1.28
N THR A 90 -6.39 10.21 0.59
CA THR A 90 -6.30 9.59 -0.73
C THR A 90 -4.97 8.85 -0.91
N LEU A 91 -4.95 7.94 -1.88
CA LEU A 91 -3.73 7.27 -2.33
C LEU A 91 -3.37 7.83 -3.69
N LYS A 92 -2.14 8.31 -3.84
CA LYS A 92 -1.67 8.86 -5.12
C LYS A 92 -0.16 8.76 -5.20
N TYR A 93 0.37 8.81 -6.42
CA TYR A 93 1.76 9.17 -6.60
C TYR A 93 1.88 10.67 -6.39
N ILE A 94 3.08 11.10 -6.04
CA ILE A 94 3.36 12.52 -5.79
C ILE A 94 4.49 12.97 -6.66
N GLU A 95 4.35 14.15 -7.24
CA GLU A 95 5.45 14.84 -7.92
C GLU A 95 5.47 16.30 -7.48
N LYS A 96 6.64 16.89 -7.54
CA LYS A 96 6.74 18.31 -7.32
C LYS A 96 6.21 19.03 -8.56
N ALA A 97 5.46 20.07 -8.34
CA ALA A 97 4.98 20.93 -9.41
C ALA A 97 5.77 22.24 -9.37
N SER A 98 5.11 23.38 -9.52
CA SER A 98 5.76 24.67 -9.35
C SER A 98 6.19 24.87 -7.91
N PRO A 99 7.07 25.83 -7.60
CA PRO A 99 7.47 26.07 -6.23
C PRO A 99 6.26 26.24 -5.31
N GLY A 100 6.26 25.50 -4.21
CA GLY A 100 5.16 25.54 -3.26
C GLY A 100 3.95 24.71 -3.64
N GLU A 101 4.04 23.95 -4.72
CA GLU A 101 2.91 23.13 -5.19
C GLU A 101 3.30 21.67 -5.34
N ILE A 102 2.33 20.79 -5.14
CA ILE A 102 2.49 19.36 -5.26
C ILE A 102 1.43 18.83 -6.22
N LYS A 103 1.84 17.92 -7.09
CA LYS A 103 0.95 17.26 -8.02
C LYS A 103 0.63 15.87 -7.48
N LEU A 104 -0.64 15.54 -7.40
CA LEU A 104 -1.12 14.21 -7.03
C LEU A 104 -1.54 13.48 -8.29
N ILE A 105 -0.96 12.31 -8.51
CA ILE A 105 -1.09 11.57 -9.75
C ILE A 105 -1.79 10.25 -9.50
N PRO A 106 -3.00 10.05 -10.07
CA PRO A 106 -3.66 8.76 -9.98
C PRO A 106 -3.02 7.75 -10.94
N ALA A 107 -3.24 6.47 -10.69
CA ALA A 107 -2.86 5.40 -11.59
C ALA A 107 -4.12 4.87 -12.27
N ASN A 108 -4.79 5.73 -13.01
CA ASN A 108 -5.99 5.40 -13.75
C ASN A 108 -6.25 6.52 -14.75
N LYS A 109 -6.29 6.16 -16.03
CA LYS A 109 -6.40 7.13 -17.11
C LYS A 109 -7.68 7.95 -17.09
N THR A 110 -8.72 7.47 -16.43
CA THR A 110 -9.99 8.21 -16.36
C THR A 110 -9.99 9.25 -15.26
N TYR A 111 -8.96 9.29 -14.41
CA TYR A 111 -8.84 10.25 -13.33
C TYR A 111 -7.79 11.28 -13.70
N LYS A 112 -8.00 12.51 -13.28
CA LYS A 112 -7.09 13.61 -13.61
C LYS A 112 -6.10 13.82 -12.49
N GLU A 113 -4.90 14.27 -12.88
CA GLU A 113 -3.93 14.77 -11.93
C GLU A 113 -4.46 16.06 -11.31
N THR A 114 -4.12 16.30 -10.06
CA THR A 114 -4.52 17.51 -9.37
C THR A 114 -3.29 18.17 -8.75
N ILE A 115 -3.32 19.48 -8.66
CA ILE A 115 -2.23 20.25 -8.08
C ILE A 115 -2.77 21.01 -6.87
N TYR A 116 -2.03 20.92 -5.79
CA TYR A 116 -2.41 21.57 -4.54
C TYR A 116 -1.26 22.41 -4.00
N PRO A 117 -1.56 23.51 -3.32
CA PRO A 117 -0.54 24.20 -2.52
C PRO A 117 -0.03 23.23 -1.45
N VAL A 118 1.26 23.26 -1.22
CA VAL A 118 1.89 22.33 -0.27
C VAL A 118 1.30 22.45 1.14
N GLU A 119 0.80 23.63 1.49
CA GLU A 119 0.22 23.85 2.82
C GLU A 119 -1.06 23.04 3.06
N ARG A 120 -1.72 22.63 2.00
CA ARG A 120 -2.96 21.88 2.12
C ARG A 120 -2.73 20.37 2.21
N ILE A 121 -1.48 19.93 2.03
CA ILE A 121 -1.15 18.51 1.88
C ILE A 121 -0.32 18.05 3.06
N SER A 122 -0.66 16.87 3.60
CA SER A 122 0.15 16.23 4.62
C SER A 122 0.36 14.78 4.22
N ILE A 123 1.63 14.38 4.06
CA ILE A 123 1.96 13.00 3.74
C ILE A 123 1.87 12.19 5.02
N GLN A 124 1.11 11.10 4.99
CA GLN A 124 0.90 10.26 6.15
C GLN A 124 1.75 8.99 6.11
N GLY A 125 2.14 8.55 4.94
CA GLY A 125 2.94 7.35 4.79
C GLY A 125 2.96 6.90 3.34
N TYR A 126 3.49 5.70 3.13
CA TYR A 126 3.54 5.12 1.79
C TYR A 126 3.23 3.64 1.84
N VAL A 127 2.77 3.11 0.73
CA VAL A 127 2.34 1.72 0.63
C VAL A 127 3.58 0.81 0.57
N VAL A 128 3.62 -0.19 1.45
CA VAL A 128 4.70 -1.18 1.47
C VAL A 128 4.19 -2.57 1.11
N GLY A 129 2.88 -2.75 1.04
CA GLY A 129 2.30 -4.03 0.67
C GLY A 129 0.81 -3.92 0.55
N GLN A 130 0.18 -4.99 0.08
CA GLN A 130 -1.27 -5.03 0.00
C GLN A 130 -1.77 -6.45 0.15
N VAL A 131 -3.01 -6.58 0.59
CA VAL A 131 -3.69 -7.86 0.76
C VAL A 131 -5.05 -7.78 0.08
N ARG A 132 -5.32 -8.76 -0.77
CA ARG A 132 -6.64 -8.88 -1.40
C ARG A 132 -7.22 -10.21 -0.96
N ILE A 133 -8.40 -10.15 -0.38
CA ILE A 133 -9.09 -11.34 0.11
C ILE A 133 -10.24 -11.63 -0.83
N TYR A 134 -10.29 -12.83 -1.30
CA TYR A 134 -11.30 -13.27 -2.27
C TYR A 134 -12.48 -13.90 -1.56
#